data_22b74f2cfc20f89acad53d8cebe063bd
#
_entry.id   22b74f2cfc20f89acad53d8cebe063bd
#
_cell.length_a   1.000
_cell.length_b   1.000
_cell.length_c   1.000
_cell.angle_alpha   90.00
_cell.angle_beta   90.00
_cell.angle_gamma   90.00
#
_symmetry.space_group_name_H-M   'P 1'
#
loop_
_entity.id
_entity.type
_entity.pdbx_description
1 polymer ?
#
loop_
_entity_poly.entity_id
_entity_poly.type
_entity_poly.pdbx_seq_one_letter_code
_entity_poly.pdbx_strand_id
1 'polypeptide(L)'
;RKGFKNLRGFVNGVLRNIARNIDKIAYPENTEEFLSIKYSMPQWIIRMWVRDYGEEKTKYILEGFYKERATTIRINGNATTKEELIRELTGEGIQVKEHPLLASALLISGYDYLAAIPAFREGKFQVQDAASIMVAEQAGIKEGDYILDVCAAPGGKALHAAQILNGTGMVEARDLTEMKVELIRENISRMGFENIRAVQQDATCFDADSEEKADVLIAD
;
A
#
# COMPACT_ATOMS: atom_id res chain seq x y z
N ARG A 1 -3.48 -9.73 22.87
CA ARG A 1 -4.90 -10.22 22.99
C ARG A 1 -5.29 -10.43 24.43
N LYS A 2 -5.32 -9.37 25.24
CA LYS A 2 -5.86 -9.44 26.61
C LYS A 2 -7.36 -9.11 26.53
N GLY A 3 -8.19 -10.10 26.54
CA GLY A 3 -9.25 -10.39 27.43
C GLY A 3 -10.42 -9.42 27.51
N PHE A 4 -11.20 -9.17 26.44
CA PHE A 4 -12.60 -8.74 26.54
C PHE A 4 -13.56 -9.94 26.42
N LYS A 5 -13.18 -11.12 26.97
CA LYS A 5 -14.01 -12.33 26.94
C LYS A 5 -15.43 -12.09 27.48
N ASN A 6 -15.56 -11.24 28.50
CA ASN A 6 -16.84 -10.90 29.12
C ASN A 6 -17.75 -10.04 28.21
N LEU A 7 -17.22 -9.37 27.20
CA LEU A 7 -18.02 -8.56 26.26
C LEU A 7 -18.47 -9.33 25.01
N ARG A 8 -18.04 -10.59 24.84
CA ARG A 8 -18.37 -11.38 23.65
C ARG A 8 -19.88 -11.52 23.42
N GLY A 9 -20.64 -11.76 24.49
CA GLY A 9 -22.10 -11.85 24.43
C GLY A 9 -22.75 -10.53 24.03
N PHE A 10 -22.29 -9.43 24.61
CA PHE A 10 -22.75 -8.08 24.28
C PHE A 10 -22.45 -7.72 22.82
N VAL A 11 -21.21 -7.87 22.39
CA VAL A 11 -20.79 -7.58 20.99
C VAL A 11 -21.59 -8.41 20.00
N ASN A 12 -21.74 -9.71 20.25
CA ASN A 12 -22.55 -10.57 19.38
C ASN A 12 -24.02 -10.17 19.35
N GLY A 13 -24.58 -9.76 20.50
CA GLY A 13 -25.96 -9.25 20.59
C GLY A 13 -26.16 -7.98 19.76
N VAL A 14 -25.23 -7.03 19.87
CA VAL A 14 -25.24 -5.77 19.08
C VAL A 14 -25.12 -6.07 17.58
N LEU A 15 -24.13 -6.88 17.17
CA LEU A 15 -23.93 -7.22 15.77
C LEU A 15 -25.15 -7.95 15.16
N ARG A 16 -25.76 -8.89 15.90
CA ARG A 16 -26.99 -9.57 15.44
C ARG A 16 -28.17 -8.61 15.30
N ASN A 17 -28.27 -7.64 16.24
CA ASN A 17 -29.33 -6.63 16.16
C ASN A 17 -29.14 -5.73 14.94
N ILE A 18 -27.91 -5.25 14.69
CA ILE A 18 -27.58 -4.48 13.50
C ILE A 18 -27.91 -5.27 12.24
N ALA A 19 -27.42 -6.52 12.12
CA ALA A 19 -27.66 -7.36 10.94
C ALA A 19 -29.15 -7.60 10.65
N ARG A 20 -29.99 -7.73 11.70
CA ARG A 20 -31.45 -7.93 11.55
C ARG A 20 -32.19 -6.66 11.14
N ASN A 21 -31.65 -5.49 11.42
CA ASN A 21 -32.31 -4.21 11.21
C ASN A 21 -31.57 -3.32 10.19
N ILE A 22 -30.61 -3.87 9.45
CA ILE A 22 -29.80 -3.12 8.50
C ILE A 22 -30.65 -2.40 7.44
N ASP A 23 -31.73 -3.06 6.99
CA ASP A 23 -32.65 -2.52 5.99
C ASP A 23 -33.65 -1.50 6.58
N LYS A 24 -33.66 -1.33 7.92
CA LYS A 24 -34.54 -0.40 8.63
C LYS A 24 -33.82 0.87 9.09
N ILE A 25 -32.57 1.05 8.70
CA ILE A 25 -31.79 2.23 9.08
C ILE A 25 -32.42 3.45 8.39
N ALA A 26 -32.94 4.37 9.20
CA ALA A 26 -33.41 5.66 8.73
C ALA A 26 -32.21 6.58 8.52
N TYR A 27 -32.05 7.07 7.31
CA TYR A 27 -31.05 8.07 7.01
C TYR A 27 -31.64 9.48 7.11
N PRO A 28 -30.83 10.51 7.40
CA PRO A 28 -31.28 11.90 7.35
C PRO A 28 -31.78 12.30 5.95
N GLU A 29 -32.73 13.23 5.90
CA GLU A 29 -33.23 13.80 4.64
C GLU A 29 -32.23 14.77 3.99
N ASN A 30 -31.38 15.40 4.79
CA ASN A 30 -30.35 16.31 4.29
C ASN A 30 -29.28 15.52 3.50
N THR A 31 -29.04 15.90 2.26
CA THR A 31 -28.12 15.20 1.34
C THR A 31 -26.71 15.06 1.91
N GLU A 32 -26.16 16.12 2.51
CA GLU A 32 -24.78 16.10 3.04
C GLU A 32 -24.67 15.14 4.22
N GLU A 33 -25.64 15.15 5.13
CA GLU A 33 -25.70 14.23 6.28
C GLU A 33 -25.93 12.80 5.84
N PHE A 34 -26.85 12.60 4.87
CA PHE A 34 -27.11 11.30 4.27
C PHE A 34 -25.83 10.68 3.69
N LEU A 35 -25.12 11.43 2.84
CA LEU A 35 -23.88 10.97 2.21
C LEU A 35 -22.79 10.71 3.26
N SER A 36 -22.67 11.58 4.26
CA SER A 36 -21.69 11.44 5.34
C SER A 36 -21.91 10.14 6.13
N ILE A 37 -23.15 9.84 6.52
CA ILE A 37 -23.46 8.63 7.29
C ILE A 37 -23.37 7.39 6.42
N LYS A 38 -23.97 7.41 5.22
CA LYS A 38 -24.02 6.28 4.30
C LYS A 38 -22.63 5.80 3.88
N TYR A 39 -21.74 6.74 3.60
CA TYR A 39 -20.39 6.45 3.09
C TYR A 39 -19.29 6.61 4.15
N SER A 40 -19.66 6.83 5.43
CA SER A 40 -18.70 7.00 6.53
C SER A 40 -17.62 8.07 6.21
N MET A 41 -18.03 9.14 5.52
CA MET A 41 -17.14 10.22 5.12
C MET A 41 -17.43 11.48 5.97
N PRO A 42 -16.41 12.16 6.53
CA PRO A 42 -16.62 13.39 7.29
C PRO A 42 -17.44 14.43 6.51
N GLN A 43 -18.45 15.03 7.18
CA GLN A 43 -19.40 15.96 6.55
C GLN A 43 -18.71 17.16 5.89
N TRP A 44 -17.59 17.65 6.45
CA TRP A 44 -16.85 18.76 5.83
C TRP A 44 -16.24 18.40 4.47
N ILE A 45 -15.81 17.13 4.28
CA ILE A 45 -15.34 16.62 2.98
C ILE A 45 -16.50 16.55 2.00
N ILE A 46 -17.64 15.99 2.43
CA ILE A 46 -18.85 15.93 1.59
C ILE A 46 -19.24 17.31 1.13
N ARG A 47 -19.30 18.29 2.04
CA ARG A 47 -19.65 19.67 1.71
C ARG A 47 -18.70 20.30 0.70
N MET A 48 -17.40 20.08 0.87
CA MET A 48 -16.36 20.55 -0.06
C MET A 48 -16.56 19.93 -1.45
N TRP A 49 -16.77 18.62 -1.52
CA TRP A 49 -16.92 17.93 -2.81
C TRP A 49 -18.25 18.22 -3.50
N VAL A 50 -19.34 18.36 -2.75
CA VAL A 50 -20.65 18.79 -3.32
C VAL A 50 -20.55 20.19 -3.92
N ARG A 51 -19.85 21.12 -3.25
CA ARG A 51 -19.60 22.46 -3.76
C ARG A 51 -18.76 22.45 -5.04
N ASP A 52 -17.69 21.63 -5.07
CA ASP A 52 -16.68 21.66 -6.12
C ASP A 52 -17.06 20.77 -7.33
N TYR A 53 -17.80 19.69 -7.10
CA TYR A 53 -18.14 18.69 -8.14
C TYR A 53 -19.65 18.45 -8.33
N GLY A 54 -20.50 18.97 -7.45
CA GLY A 54 -21.93 18.66 -7.43
C GLY A 54 -22.26 17.32 -6.76
N GLU A 55 -23.55 17.13 -6.42
CA GLU A 55 -24.03 15.93 -5.68
C GLU A 55 -23.78 14.62 -6.44
N GLU A 56 -24.14 14.55 -7.70
CA GLU A 56 -24.05 13.34 -8.53
C GLU A 56 -22.61 12.83 -8.63
N LYS A 57 -21.67 13.72 -8.89
CA LYS A 57 -20.26 13.34 -9.01
C LYS A 57 -19.65 12.98 -7.66
N THR A 58 -20.04 13.70 -6.60
CA THR A 58 -19.64 13.36 -5.23
C THR A 58 -20.10 11.96 -4.85
N LYS A 59 -21.36 11.63 -5.14
CA LYS A 59 -21.90 10.28 -4.91
C LYS A 59 -21.14 9.21 -5.71
N TYR A 60 -20.86 9.46 -6.98
CA TYR A 60 -20.07 8.55 -7.82
C TYR A 60 -18.66 8.30 -7.24
N ILE A 61 -17.99 9.36 -6.74
CA ILE A 61 -16.68 9.26 -6.08
C ILE A 61 -16.79 8.39 -4.82
N LEU A 62 -17.78 8.65 -3.97
CA LEU A 62 -18.01 7.90 -2.73
C LEU A 62 -18.31 6.43 -2.99
N GLU A 63 -19.14 6.11 -3.98
CA GLU A 63 -19.41 4.74 -4.42
C GLU A 63 -18.14 4.04 -4.91
N GLY A 64 -17.22 4.81 -5.52
CA GLY A 64 -15.92 4.31 -5.97
C GLY A 64 -15.05 3.73 -4.85
N PHE A 65 -15.16 4.21 -3.60
CA PHE A 65 -14.42 3.68 -2.46
C PHE A 65 -14.91 2.30 -2.01
N TYR A 66 -16.15 1.92 -2.33
CA TYR A 66 -16.74 0.64 -1.95
C TYR A 66 -16.67 -0.42 -3.07
N LYS A 67 -16.19 -0.04 -4.25
CA LYS A 67 -15.99 -1.02 -5.33
C LYS A 67 -14.79 -1.89 -4.99
N GLU A 68 -14.97 -3.19 -5.07
CA GLU A 68 -13.84 -4.12 -5.03
C GLU A 68 -12.84 -3.76 -6.13
N ARG A 69 -11.60 -3.56 -5.71
CA ARG A 69 -10.49 -3.28 -6.62
C ARG A 69 -9.50 -4.42 -6.54
N ALA A 70 -8.98 -4.80 -7.69
CA ALA A 70 -7.83 -5.69 -7.72
C ALA A 70 -6.65 -5.02 -7.01
N THR A 71 -5.88 -5.81 -6.28
CA THR A 71 -4.67 -5.35 -5.62
C THR A 71 -3.54 -5.26 -6.64
N THR A 72 -2.90 -4.11 -6.74
CA THR A 72 -1.70 -3.94 -7.56
C THR A 72 -0.49 -4.52 -6.82
N ILE A 73 0.24 -5.38 -7.50
CA ILE A 73 1.50 -5.94 -7.02
C ILE A 73 2.62 -5.65 -8.01
N ARG A 74 3.80 -5.34 -7.49
CA ARG A 74 5.03 -5.19 -8.26
C ARG A 74 5.83 -6.50 -8.20
N ILE A 75 6.26 -6.97 -9.35
CA ILE A 75 7.04 -8.21 -9.49
C ILE A 75 8.47 -7.98 -8.97
N ASN A 76 8.99 -8.90 -8.17
CA ASN A 76 10.39 -8.94 -7.82
C ASN A 76 11.16 -9.71 -8.89
N GLY A 77 11.70 -8.99 -9.88
CA GLY A 77 12.43 -9.57 -11.00
C GLY A 77 13.71 -10.32 -10.61
N ASN A 78 14.22 -10.12 -9.37
CA ASN A 78 15.38 -10.86 -8.85
C ASN A 78 14.99 -12.25 -8.30
N ALA A 79 13.71 -12.46 -7.99
CA ALA A 79 13.22 -13.70 -7.39
C ALA A 79 12.38 -14.56 -8.35
N THR A 80 11.75 -13.96 -9.37
CA THR A 80 10.86 -14.67 -10.30
C THR A 80 10.67 -13.89 -11.61
N THR A 81 10.19 -14.58 -12.63
CA THR A 81 9.71 -13.94 -13.87
C THR A 81 8.21 -13.64 -13.78
N LYS A 82 7.73 -12.75 -14.63
CA LYS A 82 6.29 -12.44 -14.73
C LYS A 82 5.44 -13.68 -15.02
N GLU A 83 5.90 -14.49 -15.96
CA GLU A 83 5.21 -15.69 -16.44
C GLU A 83 5.15 -16.77 -15.35
N GLU A 84 6.23 -16.94 -14.58
CA GLU A 84 6.27 -17.86 -13.44
C GLU A 84 5.32 -17.41 -12.33
N LEU A 85 5.35 -16.13 -11.98
CA LEU A 85 4.47 -15.58 -10.93
C LEU A 85 2.98 -15.71 -11.34
N ILE A 86 2.64 -15.41 -12.59
CA ILE A 86 1.26 -15.58 -13.10
C ILE A 86 0.82 -17.05 -12.98
N ARG A 87 1.67 -18.00 -13.39
CA ARG A 87 1.35 -19.44 -13.29
C ARG A 87 1.14 -19.89 -11.84
N GLU A 88 2.01 -19.47 -10.94
CA GLU A 88 1.94 -19.80 -9.52
C GLU A 88 0.67 -19.27 -8.88
N LEU A 89 0.39 -17.97 -9.01
CA LEU A 89 -0.80 -17.34 -8.45
C LEU A 89 -2.10 -17.93 -9.03
N THR A 90 -2.12 -18.18 -10.34
CA THR A 90 -3.29 -18.79 -10.99
C THR A 90 -3.51 -20.24 -10.52
N GLY A 91 -2.42 -20.99 -10.29
CA GLY A 91 -2.46 -22.34 -9.72
C GLY A 91 -3.05 -22.38 -8.31
N GLU A 92 -2.95 -21.29 -7.56
CA GLU A 92 -3.58 -21.12 -6.23
C GLU A 92 -5.02 -20.59 -6.31
N GLY A 93 -5.59 -20.43 -7.51
CA GLY A 93 -6.94 -19.93 -7.72
C GLY A 93 -7.07 -18.41 -7.66
N ILE A 94 -5.97 -17.67 -7.59
CA ILE A 94 -5.94 -16.21 -7.60
C ILE A 94 -6.16 -15.70 -9.03
N GLN A 95 -7.05 -14.73 -9.18
CA GLN A 95 -7.26 -14.07 -10.46
C GLN A 95 -6.13 -13.09 -10.71
N VAL A 96 -5.45 -13.21 -11.85
CA VAL A 96 -4.32 -12.36 -12.22
C VAL A 96 -4.60 -11.68 -13.55
N LYS A 97 -4.33 -10.38 -13.62
CA LYS A 97 -4.35 -9.59 -14.86
C LYS A 97 -3.08 -8.76 -14.96
N GLU A 98 -2.58 -8.55 -16.15
CA GLU A 98 -1.49 -7.61 -16.38
C GLU A 98 -1.96 -6.18 -16.10
N HIS A 99 -1.06 -5.37 -15.52
CA HIS A 99 -1.38 -3.96 -15.33
C HIS A 99 -1.33 -3.23 -16.68
N PRO A 100 -2.35 -2.40 -17.02
CA PRO A 100 -2.47 -1.83 -18.37
C PRO A 100 -1.36 -0.84 -18.73
N LEU A 101 -0.66 -0.27 -17.74
CA LEU A 101 0.35 0.77 -17.94
C LEU A 101 1.76 0.36 -17.50
N LEU A 102 1.91 -0.65 -16.63
CA LEU A 102 3.18 -0.99 -15.99
C LEU A 102 3.54 -2.45 -16.29
N ALA A 103 4.59 -2.67 -17.04
CA ALA A 103 5.09 -4.02 -17.36
C ALA A 103 5.60 -4.76 -16.10
N SER A 104 6.07 -4.02 -15.09
CA SER A 104 6.57 -4.52 -13.80
C SER A 104 5.48 -4.90 -12.81
N ALA A 105 4.19 -4.71 -13.16
CA ALA A 105 3.07 -4.87 -12.22
C ALA A 105 1.98 -5.82 -12.74
N LEU A 106 1.30 -6.45 -11.77
CA LEU A 106 0.10 -7.27 -11.98
C LEU A 106 -1.03 -6.76 -11.08
N LEU A 107 -2.26 -7.08 -11.48
CA LEU A 107 -3.48 -6.87 -10.71
C LEU A 107 -3.98 -8.23 -10.24
N ILE A 108 -4.12 -8.42 -8.92
CA ILE A 108 -4.57 -9.68 -8.34
C ILE A 108 -5.88 -9.49 -7.56
N SER A 109 -6.73 -10.52 -7.58
CA SER A 109 -8.00 -10.57 -6.81
C SER A 109 -8.40 -12.01 -6.52
N GLY A 110 -9.41 -12.21 -5.65
CA GLY A 110 -9.89 -13.55 -5.31
C GLY A 110 -9.00 -14.30 -4.31
N TYR A 111 -8.30 -13.58 -3.43
CA TYR A 111 -7.56 -14.15 -2.31
C TYR A 111 -8.12 -13.61 -0.98
N ASP A 112 -8.06 -14.41 0.08
CA ASP A 112 -8.60 -14.04 1.39
C ASP A 112 -7.60 -13.22 2.21
N TYR A 113 -6.33 -13.65 2.21
CA TYR A 113 -5.30 -13.08 3.07
C TYR A 113 -3.94 -13.12 2.40
N LEU A 114 -3.32 -11.97 2.24
CA LEU A 114 -2.09 -11.79 1.48
C LEU A 114 -0.92 -12.65 2.00
N ALA A 115 -0.71 -12.69 3.33
CA ALA A 115 0.35 -13.48 3.91
C ALA A 115 0.10 -15.01 3.88
N ALA A 116 -1.07 -15.49 3.40
CA ALA A 116 -1.29 -16.88 3.11
C ALA A 116 -0.69 -17.30 1.75
N ILE A 117 -0.47 -16.34 0.86
CA ILE A 117 0.07 -16.59 -0.49
C ILE A 117 1.56 -16.95 -0.38
N PRO A 118 2.02 -18.14 -0.81
CA PRO A 118 3.42 -18.55 -0.76
C PRO A 118 4.34 -17.56 -1.49
N ALA A 119 4.01 -17.18 -2.71
CA ALA A 119 4.76 -16.21 -3.51
C ALA A 119 4.99 -14.86 -2.80
N PHE A 120 4.03 -14.41 -1.95
CA PHE A 120 4.22 -13.21 -1.14
C PHE A 120 5.27 -13.44 -0.03
N ARG A 121 5.18 -14.56 0.69
CA ARG A 121 6.13 -14.91 1.76
C ARG A 121 7.55 -15.10 1.23
N GLU A 122 7.67 -15.63 0.04
CA GLU A 122 8.93 -15.85 -0.67
C GLU A 122 9.50 -14.58 -1.33
N GLY A 123 8.84 -13.43 -1.14
CA GLY A 123 9.32 -12.15 -1.66
C GLY A 123 9.26 -12.01 -3.17
N LYS A 124 8.50 -12.86 -3.89
CA LYS A 124 8.36 -12.79 -5.35
C LYS A 124 7.60 -11.57 -5.84
N PHE A 125 6.86 -10.92 -4.96
CA PHE A 125 6.21 -9.64 -5.26
C PHE A 125 6.03 -8.76 -4.01
N GLN A 126 5.81 -7.47 -4.25
CA GLN A 126 5.46 -6.46 -3.26
C GLN A 126 4.10 -5.85 -3.61
N VAL A 127 3.23 -5.66 -2.61
CA VAL A 127 2.04 -4.83 -2.79
C VAL A 127 2.45 -3.38 -2.88
N GLN A 128 2.12 -2.76 -4.00
CA GLN A 128 2.46 -1.37 -4.26
C GLN A 128 1.50 -0.83 -5.31
N ASP A 129 0.95 0.36 -5.09
CA ASP A 129 0.09 0.97 -6.09
C ASP A 129 0.87 1.51 -7.30
N ALA A 130 0.18 1.71 -8.42
CA ALA A 130 0.79 2.11 -9.67
C ALA A 130 1.57 3.42 -9.59
N ALA A 131 1.04 4.43 -8.88
CA ALA A 131 1.72 5.72 -8.75
C ALA A 131 3.03 5.57 -7.96
N SER A 132 3.02 4.78 -6.89
CA SER A 132 4.23 4.48 -6.11
C SER A 132 5.26 3.67 -6.89
N ILE A 133 4.84 2.78 -7.79
CA ILE A 133 5.75 2.05 -8.71
C ILE A 133 6.44 3.03 -9.66
N MET A 134 5.67 3.95 -10.25
CA MET A 134 6.18 4.93 -11.20
C MET A 134 7.24 5.87 -10.60
N VAL A 135 7.22 6.14 -9.29
CA VAL A 135 8.22 7.00 -8.64
C VAL A 135 9.63 6.50 -8.93
N ALA A 136 9.94 5.24 -8.64
CA ALA A 136 11.27 4.69 -8.88
C ALA A 136 11.58 4.53 -10.37
N GLU A 137 10.59 4.14 -11.21
CA GLU A 137 10.77 4.02 -12.66
C GLU A 137 11.11 5.36 -13.34
N GLN A 138 10.61 6.49 -12.79
CA GLN A 138 10.84 7.83 -13.33
C GLN A 138 11.98 8.59 -12.66
N ALA A 139 12.53 8.08 -11.56
CA ALA A 139 13.58 8.75 -10.80
C ALA A 139 14.93 8.82 -11.52
N GLY A 140 15.08 8.17 -12.67
CA GLY A 140 16.32 8.18 -13.44
C GLY A 140 17.48 7.43 -12.79
N ILE A 141 17.18 6.45 -11.94
CA ILE A 141 18.13 5.61 -11.22
C ILE A 141 19.09 4.92 -12.18
N LYS A 142 20.39 4.99 -11.90
CA LYS A 142 21.47 4.39 -12.68
C LYS A 142 22.26 3.38 -11.83
N GLU A 143 22.96 2.51 -12.51
CA GLU A 143 23.92 1.59 -11.90
C GLU A 143 24.94 2.36 -11.01
N GLY A 144 25.15 1.89 -9.78
CA GLY A 144 26.08 2.49 -8.85
C GLY A 144 25.55 3.64 -8.03
N ASP A 145 24.34 4.16 -8.28
CA ASP A 145 23.78 5.30 -7.55
C ASP A 145 23.64 5.02 -6.06
N TYR A 146 23.82 6.08 -5.25
CA TYR A 146 23.42 6.12 -3.84
C TYR A 146 22.06 6.81 -3.73
N ILE A 147 21.08 6.07 -3.24
CA ILE A 147 19.68 6.53 -3.17
C ILE A 147 19.28 6.71 -1.70
N LEU A 148 18.70 7.86 -1.39
CA LEU A 148 18.20 8.19 -0.07
C LEU A 148 16.67 8.33 -0.12
N ASP A 149 15.96 7.44 0.59
CA ASP A 149 14.52 7.54 0.81
C ASP A 149 14.27 7.97 2.26
N VAL A 150 13.84 9.23 2.47
CA VAL A 150 13.80 9.86 3.80
C VAL A 150 12.50 9.61 4.57
N CYS A 151 11.46 9.03 3.91
CA CYS A 151 10.17 8.68 4.50
C CYS A 151 9.72 7.30 4.01
N ALA A 152 10.58 6.29 4.15
CA ALA A 152 10.54 5.07 3.37
C ALA A 152 9.44 4.06 3.77
N ALA A 153 9.01 4.04 5.04
CA ALA A 153 8.15 2.96 5.52
C ALA A 153 6.80 2.84 4.75
N PRO A 154 6.38 1.62 4.45
CA PRO A 154 6.96 0.30 4.75
C PRO A 154 8.06 -0.18 3.80
N GLY A 155 8.66 0.68 2.97
CA GLY A 155 9.80 0.38 2.14
C GLY A 155 9.50 0.16 0.64
N GLY A 156 8.27 0.34 0.18
CA GLY A 156 7.87 0.01 -1.20
C GLY A 156 8.70 0.68 -2.28
N LYS A 157 8.96 2.00 -2.17
CA LYS A 157 9.75 2.79 -3.13
C LYS A 157 11.24 2.48 -3.01
N ALA A 158 11.77 2.43 -1.78
CA ALA A 158 13.16 2.08 -1.50
C ALA A 158 13.53 0.68 -2.00
N LEU A 159 12.67 -0.33 -1.79
CA LEU A 159 12.85 -1.70 -2.32
C LEU A 159 12.77 -1.74 -3.85
N HIS A 160 11.96 -0.89 -4.46
CA HIS A 160 11.91 -0.78 -5.92
C HIS A 160 13.20 -0.17 -6.47
N ALA A 161 13.70 0.87 -5.84
CA ALA A 161 14.98 1.46 -6.18
C ALA A 161 16.13 0.45 -6.04
N ALA A 162 16.16 -0.34 -4.96
CA ALA A 162 17.15 -1.41 -4.77
C ALA A 162 17.07 -2.50 -5.86
N GLN A 163 15.86 -2.84 -6.31
CA GLN A 163 15.66 -3.76 -7.44
C GLN A 163 16.20 -3.19 -8.75
N ILE A 164 15.96 -1.91 -9.05
CA ILE A 164 16.45 -1.25 -10.27
C ILE A 164 17.98 -1.19 -10.28
N LEU A 165 18.61 -0.93 -9.13
CA LEU A 165 20.07 -0.96 -8.97
C LEU A 165 20.68 -2.35 -9.24
N ASN A 166 19.90 -3.42 -9.16
CA ASN A 166 20.31 -4.78 -9.50
C ASN A 166 21.63 -5.22 -8.82
N GLY A 167 21.75 -4.96 -7.51
CA GLY A 167 22.93 -5.28 -6.70
C GLY A 167 24.10 -4.30 -6.84
N THR A 168 23.99 -3.27 -7.68
CA THR A 168 24.94 -2.16 -7.74
C THR A 168 24.49 -1.00 -6.85
N GLY A 169 25.40 -0.12 -6.43
CA GLY A 169 25.04 1.03 -5.60
C GLY A 169 24.42 0.66 -4.24
N MET A 170 23.71 1.61 -3.61
CA MET A 170 23.14 1.43 -2.28
C MET A 170 21.88 2.26 -2.10
N VAL A 171 20.88 1.70 -1.43
CA VAL A 171 19.70 2.44 -0.95
C VAL A 171 19.74 2.57 0.56
N GLU A 172 19.58 3.79 1.07
CA GLU A 172 19.33 4.02 2.48
C GLU A 172 17.88 4.45 2.69
N ALA A 173 17.11 3.57 3.31
CA ALA A 173 15.70 3.74 3.61
C ALA A 173 15.54 4.23 5.05
N ARG A 174 15.10 5.48 5.23
CA ARG A 174 14.96 6.15 6.52
C ARG A 174 13.49 6.31 6.91
N ASP A 175 13.23 6.24 8.21
CA ASP A 175 11.94 6.69 8.77
C ASP A 175 12.10 7.17 10.21
N LEU A 176 11.11 7.92 10.70
CA LEU A 176 11.18 8.62 11.99
C LEU A 176 11.18 7.66 13.19
N THR A 177 10.41 6.56 13.14
CA THR A 177 10.18 5.69 14.30
C THR A 177 10.76 4.30 14.09
N GLU A 178 11.34 3.72 15.16
CA GLU A 178 11.89 2.36 15.13
C GLU A 178 10.85 1.32 14.65
N MET A 179 9.58 1.47 15.04
CA MET A 179 8.51 0.59 14.57
C MET A 179 8.36 0.60 13.03
N LYS A 180 8.49 1.76 12.40
CA LYS A 180 8.45 1.89 10.94
C LYS A 180 9.72 1.37 10.28
N VAL A 181 10.87 1.61 10.89
CA VAL A 181 12.15 1.06 10.42
C VAL A 181 12.14 -0.46 10.47
N GLU A 182 11.53 -1.07 11.49
CA GLU A 182 11.39 -2.52 11.58
C GLU A 182 10.53 -3.08 10.44
N LEU A 183 9.44 -2.40 10.06
CA LEU A 183 8.65 -2.79 8.86
C LEU A 183 9.47 -2.77 7.57
N ILE A 184 10.39 -1.80 7.44
CA ILE A 184 11.32 -1.75 6.30
C ILE A 184 12.26 -2.96 6.35
N ARG A 185 12.86 -3.27 7.50
CA ARG A 185 13.77 -4.43 7.68
C ARG A 185 13.08 -5.75 7.37
N GLU A 186 11.84 -5.95 7.85
CA GLU A 186 11.05 -7.13 7.55
C GLU A 186 10.84 -7.31 6.03
N ASN A 187 10.51 -6.22 5.32
CA ASN A 187 10.33 -6.25 3.88
C ASN A 187 11.65 -6.44 3.12
N ILE A 188 12.76 -5.86 3.56
CA ILE A 188 14.10 -6.11 3.00
C ILE A 188 14.42 -7.61 3.11
N SER A 189 14.28 -8.18 4.30
CA SER A 189 14.54 -9.60 4.54
C SER A 189 13.64 -10.50 3.69
N ARG A 190 12.35 -10.20 3.61
CA ARG A 190 11.38 -10.96 2.82
C ARG A 190 11.68 -10.91 1.31
N MET A 191 12.08 -9.75 0.80
CA MET A 191 12.37 -9.54 -0.63
C MET A 191 13.77 -9.98 -1.05
N GLY A 192 14.68 -10.21 -0.07
CA GLY A 192 16.03 -10.72 -0.32
C GLY A 192 17.00 -9.72 -0.94
N PHE A 193 16.83 -8.42 -0.73
CA PHE A 193 17.78 -7.42 -1.22
C PHE A 193 18.93 -7.19 -0.23
N GLU A 194 20.16 -7.11 -0.74
CA GLU A 194 21.38 -6.85 0.05
C GLU A 194 21.92 -5.43 -0.13
N ASN A 195 21.50 -4.72 -1.16
CA ASN A 195 21.92 -3.36 -1.51
C ASN A 195 20.97 -2.28 -0.94
N ILE A 196 20.35 -2.56 0.21
CA ILE A 196 19.48 -1.63 0.92
C ILE A 196 19.65 -1.77 2.43
N ARG A 197 19.66 -0.67 3.15
CA ARG A 197 19.65 -0.66 4.62
C ARG A 197 18.56 0.26 5.17
N ALA A 198 18.00 -0.10 6.32
CA ALA A 198 16.98 0.68 7.02
C ALA A 198 17.61 1.41 8.21
N VAL A 199 17.35 2.73 8.32
CA VAL A 199 17.93 3.61 9.33
C VAL A 199 16.84 4.44 10.00
N GLN A 200 16.86 4.54 11.34
CA GLN A 200 16.00 5.47 12.04
C GLN A 200 16.59 6.87 11.97
N GLN A 201 15.86 7.80 11.34
CA GLN A 201 16.27 9.20 11.25
C GLN A 201 15.09 10.12 11.05
N ASP A 202 15.14 11.28 11.68
CA ASP A 202 14.17 12.36 11.49
C ASP A 202 14.58 13.20 10.27
N ALA A 203 13.78 13.16 9.21
CA ALA A 203 14.04 13.90 7.98
C ALA A 203 14.00 15.44 8.14
N THR A 204 13.49 15.94 9.27
CA THR A 204 13.48 17.37 9.60
C THR A 204 14.80 17.84 10.24
N CYS A 205 15.66 16.89 10.64
CA CYS A 205 16.97 17.18 11.21
C CYS A 205 18.04 17.16 10.11
N PHE A 206 18.86 18.22 10.07
CA PHE A 206 19.98 18.28 9.13
C PHE A 206 20.99 17.15 9.42
N ASP A 207 21.39 16.46 8.36
CA ASP A 207 22.37 15.37 8.38
C ASP A 207 23.58 15.73 7.51
N ALA A 208 24.64 16.21 8.16
CA ALA A 208 25.88 16.59 7.49
C ALA A 208 26.57 15.39 6.78
N ASP A 209 26.32 14.16 7.28
CA ASP A 209 26.92 12.97 6.68
C ASP A 209 26.29 12.58 5.34
N SER A 210 25.11 13.10 5.04
CA SER A 210 24.40 12.86 3.77
C SER A 210 24.48 14.03 2.79
N GLU A 211 25.08 15.16 3.20
CA GLU A 211 25.19 16.35 2.34
C GLU A 211 25.93 16.01 1.04
N GLU A 212 25.32 16.35 -0.11
CA GLU A 212 25.84 16.15 -1.47
C GLU A 212 26.23 14.70 -1.83
N LYS A 213 25.74 13.67 -1.10
CA LYS A 213 26.09 12.27 -1.36
C LYS A 213 25.08 11.48 -2.18
N ALA A 214 23.80 11.84 -2.10
CA ALA A 214 22.75 11.11 -2.78
C ALA A 214 22.64 11.52 -4.26
N ASP A 215 22.66 10.52 -5.14
CA ASP A 215 22.38 10.71 -6.57
C ASP A 215 20.87 10.86 -6.79
N VAL A 216 20.05 10.17 -5.98
CA VAL A 216 18.60 10.26 -6.00
C VAL A 216 18.06 10.42 -4.58
N LEU A 217 17.16 11.39 -4.38
CA LEU A 217 16.42 11.60 -3.13
C LEU A 217 14.94 11.32 -3.35
N ILE A 218 14.35 10.46 -2.51
CA ILE A 218 12.91 10.18 -2.46
C ILE A 218 12.36 10.78 -1.17
N ALA A 219 11.36 11.64 -1.29
CA ALA A 219 10.64 12.26 -0.17
C ALA A 219 9.13 12.27 -0.46
N ASP A 220 8.38 11.33 0.20
CA ASP A 220 6.93 11.12 -0.04
C ASP A 220 6.16 10.87 1.26
#